data_670eb8708fd79a45d21f71c4692147c9
#
_entry.id   670eb8708fd79a45d21f71c4692147c9
#
_cell.length_a   1.000
_cell.length_b   1.000
_cell.length_c   1.000
_cell.angle_alpha   90.00
_cell.angle_beta   90.00
_cell.angle_gamma   90.00
#
_symmetry.space_group_name_H-M   'P 1'
#
loop_
_entity.id
_entity.type
_entity.pdbx_description
1 polymer ?
#
loop_
_entity_poly.entity_id
_entity_poly.type
_entity_poly.pdbx_seq_one_letter_code
_entity_poly.pdbx_strand_id
1 'polypeptide(L)'
;MPSQLSSVVRRILWWVFTGNRGGPNRARVVVALKEQPLNANQLAQKLGLDYKTIRHHLDVLLKNKLLVEVGEGYGAMYFLAPELEENYEEFQRIWERIGVK
;
A
#
# COMPACT_ATOMS: atom_id res chain seq x y z
N MET A 1 -8.03 16.42 -17.57
CA MET A 1 -8.16 16.81 -16.16
C MET A 1 -7.95 15.61 -15.25
N PRO A 2 -7.19 15.78 -14.23
CA PRO A 2 -6.93 14.68 -13.30
C PRO A 2 -8.15 14.24 -12.49
N SER A 3 -9.21 15.03 -12.46
CA SER A 3 -10.33 14.76 -11.57
C SER A 3 -11.02 13.43 -11.83
N GLN A 4 -11.23 13.06 -13.10
CA GLN A 4 -11.90 11.80 -13.40
C GLN A 4 -11.05 10.61 -13.01
N LEU A 5 -9.77 10.66 -13.38
CA LEU A 5 -8.85 9.62 -13.04
C LEU A 5 -8.73 9.51 -11.53
N SER A 6 -8.71 10.66 -10.86
CA SER A 6 -8.63 10.69 -9.40
C SER A 6 -9.85 10.07 -8.75
N SER A 7 -11.04 10.20 -9.37
CA SER A 7 -12.25 9.58 -8.83
C SER A 7 -12.15 8.06 -8.77
N VAL A 8 -11.65 7.47 -9.86
CA VAL A 8 -11.51 6.02 -9.90
C VAL A 8 -10.47 5.56 -8.90
N VAL A 9 -9.33 6.23 -8.87
CA VAL A 9 -8.27 5.89 -7.95
C VAL A 9 -8.74 6.06 -6.51
N ARG A 10 -9.50 7.12 -6.24
CA ARG A 10 -10.02 7.34 -4.90
C ARG A 10 -10.89 6.18 -4.43
N ARG A 11 -11.76 5.67 -5.29
CA ARG A 11 -12.60 4.53 -4.94
C ARG A 11 -11.77 3.31 -4.60
N ILE A 12 -10.73 3.05 -5.41
CA ILE A 12 -9.85 1.93 -5.18
C ILE A 12 -9.15 2.08 -3.83
N LEU A 13 -8.63 3.27 -3.55
CA LEU A 13 -7.94 3.53 -2.30
C LEU A 13 -8.85 3.28 -1.10
N TRP A 14 -10.05 3.87 -1.12
CA TRP A 14 -10.95 3.70 0.00
C TRP A 14 -11.33 2.24 0.20
N TRP A 15 -11.58 1.52 -0.89
CA TRP A 15 -11.91 0.10 -0.78
C TRP A 15 -10.76 -0.71 -0.23
N VAL A 16 -9.56 -0.49 -0.73
CA VAL A 16 -8.38 -1.28 -0.34
C VAL A 16 -8.05 -1.11 1.13
N PHE A 17 -8.21 0.10 1.66
CA PHE A 17 -7.77 0.39 3.01
C PHE A 17 -8.90 0.43 4.04
N THR A 18 -10.14 0.56 3.62
CA THR A 18 -11.27 0.63 4.56
C THR A 18 -12.35 -0.39 4.30
N GLY A 19 -12.39 -0.97 3.12
CA GLY A 19 -13.50 -1.83 2.73
C GLY A 19 -13.39 -3.27 3.20
N ASN A 20 -12.31 -3.63 3.88
CA ASN A 20 -12.11 -4.99 4.31
C ASN A 20 -11.15 -5.05 5.48
N ARG A 21 -11.05 -6.26 6.05
CA ARG A 21 -10.37 -6.46 7.33
C ARG A 21 -8.88 -6.17 7.28
N GLY A 22 -8.24 -6.42 6.15
CA GLY A 22 -6.80 -6.22 6.02
C GLY A 22 -6.39 -4.78 5.77
N GLY A 23 -7.36 -3.87 5.66
CA GLY A 23 -7.08 -2.49 5.26
C GLY A 23 -6.07 -1.75 6.13
N PRO A 24 -6.24 -1.75 7.46
CA PRO A 24 -5.30 -1.01 8.31
C PRO A 24 -3.86 -1.48 8.17
N ASN A 25 -3.61 -2.78 8.10
CA ASN A 25 -2.25 -3.28 7.93
C ASN A 25 -1.71 -2.95 6.54
N ARG A 26 -2.58 -2.98 5.52
CA ARG A 26 -2.14 -2.56 4.19
C ARG A 26 -1.75 -1.09 4.18
N ALA A 27 -2.47 -0.26 4.92
CA ALA A 27 -2.11 1.14 5.04
C ALA A 27 -0.74 1.31 5.70
N ARG A 28 -0.44 0.49 6.71
CA ARG A 28 0.87 0.51 7.35
C ARG A 28 1.99 0.17 6.37
N VAL A 29 1.73 -0.77 5.46
CA VAL A 29 2.69 -1.11 4.41
C VAL A 29 2.97 0.11 3.54
N VAL A 30 1.93 0.81 3.14
CA VAL A 30 2.09 2.00 2.29
C VAL A 30 2.91 3.07 3.00
N VAL A 31 2.62 3.33 4.27
CA VAL A 31 3.37 4.34 5.03
C VAL A 31 4.85 3.97 5.11
N ALA A 32 5.14 2.69 5.35
CA ALA A 32 6.52 2.24 5.41
C ALA A 32 7.24 2.43 4.09
N LEU A 33 6.57 2.10 2.98
CA LEU A 33 7.17 2.21 1.65
C LEU A 33 7.28 3.65 1.18
N LYS A 34 6.47 4.54 1.73
CA LYS A 34 6.60 5.97 1.43
C LYS A 34 7.96 6.49 1.90
N GLU A 35 8.44 5.96 3.01
CA GLU A 35 9.73 6.38 3.55
C GLU A 35 10.89 5.84 2.75
N GLN A 36 10.82 4.57 2.35
CA GLN A 36 11.87 3.95 1.54
C GLN A 36 11.37 2.65 0.97
N PRO A 37 11.91 2.24 -0.17
CA PRO A 37 11.59 0.92 -0.72
C PRO A 37 12.11 -0.18 0.22
N LEU A 38 11.35 -1.26 0.32
CA LEU A 38 11.70 -2.38 1.20
C LEU A 38 11.31 -3.68 0.51
N ASN A 39 11.96 -4.77 0.90
CA ASN A 39 11.52 -6.10 0.47
C ASN A 39 10.53 -6.65 1.48
N ALA A 40 9.96 -7.82 1.17
CA ALA A 40 8.91 -8.39 2.01
C ALA A 40 9.40 -8.75 3.39
N ASN A 41 10.61 -9.27 3.52
CA ASN A 41 11.16 -9.60 4.83
C ASN A 41 11.36 -8.36 5.69
N GLN A 42 11.85 -7.29 5.08
CA GLN A 42 12.04 -6.04 5.79
C GLN A 42 10.72 -5.48 6.27
N LEU A 43 9.70 -5.56 5.42
CA LEU A 43 8.37 -5.11 5.82
C LEU A 43 7.82 -5.93 6.98
N ALA A 44 7.98 -7.25 6.91
CA ALA A 44 7.49 -8.12 7.97
C ALA A 44 8.14 -7.76 9.30
N GLN A 45 9.45 -7.57 9.30
CA GLN A 45 10.16 -7.22 10.53
C GLN A 45 9.76 -5.84 11.02
N LYS A 46 9.70 -4.87 10.12
CA LYS A 46 9.40 -3.49 10.50
C LYS A 46 8.00 -3.38 11.09
N LEU A 47 7.04 -4.11 10.54
CA LEU A 47 5.64 -3.98 10.96
C LEU A 47 5.23 -5.00 12.00
N GLY A 48 6.10 -5.95 12.32
CA GLY A 48 5.77 -6.98 13.30
C GLY A 48 4.72 -7.96 12.81
N LEU A 49 4.69 -8.21 11.51
CA LEU A 49 3.74 -9.14 10.90
C LEU A 49 4.51 -10.31 10.31
N ASP A 50 3.85 -11.48 10.20
CA ASP A 50 4.55 -12.60 9.62
C ASP A 50 4.66 -12.44 8.10
N TYR A 51 5.59 -13.18 7.52
CA TYR A 51 5.90 -13.05 6.10
C TYR A 51 4.68 -13.36 5.22
N LYS A 52 3.93 -14.38 5.58
CA LYS A 52 2.78 -14.80 4.79
C LYS A 52 1.72 -13.70 4.75
N THR A 53 1.48 -13.06 5.89
CA THR A 53 0.54 -11.95 5.96
C THR A 53 1.00 -10.78 5.11
N ILE A 54 2.30 -10.45 5.19
CA ILE A 54 2.87 -9.38 4.35
C ILE A 54 2.70 -9.74 2.87
N ARG A 55 2.99 -10.99 2.48
CA ARG A 55 2.83 -11.38 1.08
C ARG A 55 1.39 -11.16 0.60
N HIS A 56 0.42 -11.52 1.45
CA HIS A 56 -0.97 -11.30 1.09
C HIS A 56 -1.27 -9.82 0.85
N HIS A 57 -0.80 -8.96 1.75
CA HIS A 57 -1.04 -7.53 1.61
C HIS A 57 -0.35 -6.95 0.37
N LEU A 58 0.88 -7.40 0.11
CA LEU A 58 1.59 -6.96 -1.09
C LEU A 58 0.85 -7.39 -2.35
N ASP A 59 0.33 -8.61 -2.36
CA ASP A 59 -0.41 -9.09 -3.52
C ASP A 59 -1.66 -8.28 -3.78
N VAL A 60 -2.40 -7.92 -2.74
CA VAL A 60 -3.59 -7.08 -2.89
C VAL A 60 -3.21 -5.72 -3.45
N LEU A 61 -2.15 -5.12 -2.93
CA LEU A 61 -1.71 -3.80 -3.38
C LEU A 61 -1.20 -3.83 -4.82
N LEU A 62 -0.45 -4.87 -5.17
CA LEU A 62 0.04 -5.03 -6.54
C LEU A 62 -1.12 -5.24 -7.52
N LYS A 63 -2.08 -6.07 -7.14
CA LYS A 63 -3.24 -6.35 -7.98
C LYS A 63 -4.04 -5.09 -8.26
N ASN A 64 -4.08 -4.18 -7.32
CA ASN A 64 -4.80 -2.92 -7.49
C ASN A 64 -3.92 -1.81 -8.03
N LYS A 65 -2.72 -2.15 -8.49
CA LYS A 65 -1.81 -1.21 -9.16
C LYS A 65 -1.33 -0.09 -8.26
N LEU A 66 -1.26 -0.35 -6.97
CA LEU A 66 -0.82 0.66 -6.01
C LEU A 66 0.66 0.52 -5.67
N LEU A 67 1.26 -0.62 -5.97
CA LEU A 67 2.69 -0.85 -5.80
C LEU A 67 3.33 -1.31 -7.08
N VAL A 68 4.64 -1.12 -7.16
CA VAL A 68 5.47 -1.68 -8.22
C VAL A 68 6.49 -2.60 -7.56
N GLU A 69 6.71 -3.75 -8.18
CA GLU A 69 7.68 -4.73 -7.70
C GLU A 69 8.86 -4.75 -8.66
N VAL A 70 10.06 -4.64 -8.12
CA VAL A 70 11.29 -4.69 -8.93
C VAL A 70 12.15 -5.83 -8.41
N GLY A 71 12.54 -6.74 -9.32
CA GLY A 71 13.31 -7.92 -8.95
C GLY A 71 12.40 -9.12 -8.77
N GLU A 72 12.98 -10.23 -8.31
CA GLU A 72 12.27 -11.49 -8.19
C GLU A 72 12.56 -12.14 -6.84
N GLY A 73 11.61 -12.97 -6.42
CA GLY A 73 11.77 -13.78 -5.22
C GLY A 73 11.95 -12.93 -3.98
N TYR A 74 12.78 -13.43 -3.08
CA TYR A 74 12.97 -12.77 -1.80
C TYR A 74 13.69 -11.43 -1.91
N GLY A 75 14.40 -11.22 -3.03
CA GLY A 75 15.11 -9.97 -3.24
C GLY A 75 14.28 -8.87 -3.86
N ALA A 76 13.03 -9.16 -4.21
CA ALA A 76 12.18 -8.17 -4.84
C ALA A 76 11.94 -6.98 -3.90
N MET A 77 12.05 -5.78 -4.46
CA MET A 77 11.81 -4.55 -3.70
C MET A 77 10.48 -3.95 -4.13
N TYR A 78 9.81 -3.31 -3.20
CA TYR A 78 8.48 -2.74 -3.45
C TYR A 78 8.52 -1.23 -3.33
N PHE A 79 7.83 -0.57 -4.25
CA PHE A 79 7.78 0.88 -4.35
C PHE A 79 6.33 1.30 -4.50
N LEU A 80 6.00 2.49 -4.05
CA LEU A 80 4.67 3.04 -4.34
C LEU A 80 4.56 3.27 -5.84
N ALA A 81 3.44 2.86 -6.44
CA ALA A 81 3.19 3.11 -7.85
C ALA A 81 2.95 4.60 -8.08
N PRO A 82 3.20 5.08 -9.31
CA PRO A 82 2.95 6.50 -9.60
C PRO A 82 1.54 6.96 -9.26
N GLU A 83 0.53 6.12 -9.51
CA GLU A 83 -0.83 6.49 -9.19
C GLU A 83 -1.03 6.77 -7.72
N LEU A 84 -0.38 5.97 -6.87
CA LEU A 84 -0.49 6.18 -5.43
C LEU A 84 0.30 7.40 -5.01
N GLU A 85 1.49 7.59 -5.57
CA GLU A 85 2.29 8.78 -5.27
C GLU A 85 1.53 10.06 -5.60
N GLU A 86 0.89 10.08 -6.76
CA GLU A 86 0.16 11.28 -7.20
C GLU A 86 -1.08 11.54 -6.37
N ASN A 87 -1.63 10.50 -5.75
CA ASN A 87 -2.85 10.60 -4.97
C ASN A 87 -2.58 10.41 -3.48
N TYR A 88 -1.35 10.64 -3.05
CA TYR A 88 -0.96 10.35 -1.67
C TYR A 88 -1.73 11.17 -0.65
N GLU A 89 -2.15 12.39 -1.01
CA GLU A 89 -2.96 13.19 -0.11
C GLU A 89 -4.29 12.50 0.22
N GLU A 90 -4.88 11.85 -0.77
CA GLU A 90 -6.10 11.10 -0.52
C GLU A 90 -5.82 9.92 0.41
N PHE A 91 -4.68 9.24 0.21
CA PHE A 91 -4.29 8.17 1.11
C PHE A 91 -4.12 8.70 2.53
N GLN A 92 -3.54 9.88 2.69
CA GLN A 92 -3.36 10.46 4.02
C GLN A 92 -4.69 10.71 4.71
N ARG A 93 -5.72 11.12 3.97
CA ARG A 93 -7.06 11.28 4.54
C ARG A 93 -7.60 9.97 5.06
N ILE A 94 -7.36 8.89 4.28
CA ILE A 94 -7.79 7.56 4.71
C ILE A 94 -7.03 7.14 5.96
N TRP A 95 -5.73 7.36 5.96
CA TRP A 95 -4.86 7.01 7.09
C TRP A 95 -5.36 7.67 8.38
N GLU A 96 -5.70 8.94 8.30
CA GLU A 96 -6.23 9.66 9.45
C GLU A 96 -7.59 9.10 9.88
N ARG A 97 -8.41 8.74 8.91
CA ARG A 97 -9.75 8.26 9.18
C ARG A 97 -9.76 6.93 9.91
N ILE A 98 -8.87 6.03 9.52
CA ILE A 98 -8.84 4.70 10.13
C ILE A 98 -8.13 4.70 11.49
N GLY A 99 -7.47 5.80 11.84
CA GLY A 99 -6.90 5.95 13.18
C GLY A 99 -5.74 5.04 13.49
N VAL A 100 -5.00 4.61 12.50
CA VAL A 100 -3.82 3.77 12.72
C VAL A 100 -2.69 4.63 13.27
N LYS A 101 -2.03 4.16 14.29
CA LYS A 101 -0.95 4.92 14.91
C LYS A 101 0.38 4.24 14.76
#